data_112f6600f8d3f3d17690de3b2650fa22
#
_entry.id   112f6600f8d3f3d17690de3b2650fa22
#
_cell.length_a   1.000
_cell.length_b   1.000
_cell.length_c   1.000
_cell.angle_alpha   90.00
_cell.angle_beta   90.00
_cell.angle_gamma   90.00
#
_symmetry.space_group_name_H-M   'P 1'
#
loop_
_entity.id
_entity.type
_entity.pdbx_description
1 polymer ?
#
loop_
_entity_poly.entity_id
_entity_poly.type
_entity_poly.pdbx_seq_one_letter_code
_entity_poly.pdbx_strand_id
1 'polypeptide(L)'
;VKSSLFRNRDFRLVAGSVGLSALGDWVAIVALGLHIKEVTDNGFAVAALWVCLFGPSVLVAGHVGLLVDRVETTRLLAAVSACGAVAAVAAGLSSAIVPVLAFTVMLGVVFATSQPAEFALVPPLAGEDRVQEANGHIETARYIGFGIGPVLGGFLFAAGGLELAMLVDAATFALVAVAALSLKLRRRPEALADDERAPRAREGIAFLFGDRLLALVMTVAFVSLLFMSAVWVAELFFVEDVLGRGDIAYGTMLSIWTVGMALGAMLLSRRVAAGAVAAVGLAAAATQGAALALPALWLSFAFFLACSFLGGLGHGLKNVMFRSLIHVRVPDHLHGRAFAAYNGIRNTAELGSFAAGGLLVAAIGPRGTLAYAGGLSALAGAIGLLALLRMYRGWTPTGPVGPPIDLAADEPPAPVPPAARES
;
A
#
# COMPACT_ATOMS: atom_id res chain seq x y z
N VAL A 1 22.12 -4.29 28.91
CA VAL A 1 21.30 -3.16 28.42
C VAL A 1 21.47 -3.12 26.90
N LYS A 2 20.45 -3.58 26.12
CA LYS A 2 20.50 -3.49 24.66
C LYS A 2 20.57 -2.01 24.27
N SER A 3 21.61 -1.59 23.56
CA SER A 3 21.74 -0.22 23.09
C SER A 3 20.60 0.11 22.14
N SER A 4 20.02 1.32 22.25
CA SER A 4 18.97 1.77 21.32
C SER A 4 19.49 1.76 19.87
N LEU A 5 18.68 1.29 18.91
CA LEU A 5 18.96 1.34 17.47
C LEU A 5 19.32 2.76 17.00
N PHE A 6 18.71 3.75 17.62
CA PHE A 6 18.97 5.17 17.33
C PHE A 6 20.34 5.68 17.78
N ARG A 7 21.17 4.87 18.49
CA ARG A 7 22.59 5.20 18.70
C ARG A 7 23.42 4.96 17.43
N ASN A 8 22.96 4.07 16.52
CA ASN A 8 23.58 3.89 15.21
C ASN A 8 23.22 5.09 14.31
N ARG A 9 24.26 5.84 13.85
CA ARG A 9 24.08 7.00 12.96
C ARG A 9 23.41 6.60 11.65
N ASP A 10 23.83 5.49 11.05
CA ASP A 10 23.32 5.06 9.75
C ASP A 10 21.85 4.62 9.85
N PHE A 11 21.45 3.99 10.98
CA PHE A 11 20.05 3.68 11.24
C PHE A 11 19.17 4.95 11.33
N ARG A 12 19.66 5.99 12.04
CA ARG A 12 18.93 7.29 12.09
C ARG A 12 18.78 7.91 10.71
N LEU A 13 19.83 7.87 9.89
CA LEU A 13 19.79 8.41 8.53
C LEU A 13 18.78 7.64 7.69
N VAL A 14 18.76 6.30 7.72
CA VAL A 14 17.78 5.50 6.96
C VAL A 14 16.36 5.74 7.46
N ALA A 15 16.10 5.70 8.76
CA ALA A 15 14.77 5.95 9.31
C ALA A 15 14.27 7.38 8.99
N GLY A 16 15.14 8.38 9.10
CA GLY A 16 14.84 9.76 8.74
C GLY A 16 14.57 9.92 7.23
N SER A 17 15.37 9.27 6.38
CA SER A 17 15.19 9.27 4.92
C SER A 17 13.85 8.69 4.52
N VAL A 18 13.46 7.55 5.12
CA VAL A 18 12.15 6.91 4.85
C VAL A 18 10.99 7.83 5.22
N GLY A 19 11.05 8.46 6.40
CA GLY A 19 10.00 9.39 6.83
C GLY A 19 9.92 10.64 5.95
N LEU A 20 11.08 11.16 5.54
CA LEU A 20 11.17 12.34 4.68
C LEU A 20 10.71 12.05 3.25
N SER A 21 11.12 10.92 2.67
CA SER A 21 10.65 10.46 1.35
C SER A 21 9.14 10.27 1.36
N ALA A 22 8.62 9.56 2.36
CA ALA A 22 7.19 9.34 2.52
C ALA A 22 6.38 10.64 2.65
N LEU A 23 6.95 11.66 3.30
CA LEU A 23 6.33 12.98 3.39
C LEU A 23 6.30 13.66 2.02
N GLY A 24 7.44 13.69 1.30
CA GLY A 24 7.55 14.28 -0.03
C GLY A 24 6.64 13.60 -1.04
N ASP A 25 6.65 12.27 -1.10
CA ASP A 25 5.78 11.48 -1.99
C ASP A 25 4.30 11.87 -1.84
N TRP A 26 3.81 12.03 -0.60
CA TRP A 26 2.42 12.40 -0.36
C TRP A 26 2.12 13.88 -0.58
N VAL A 27 3.11 14.76 -0.40
CA VAL A 27 3.01 16.16 -0.87
C VAL A 27 2.80 16.18 -2.38
N ALA A 28 3.63 15.45 -3.12
CA ALA A 28 3.56 15.37 -4.58
C ALA A 28 2.24 14.75 -5.06
N ILE A 29 1.79 13.64 -4.46
CA ILE A 29 0.54 12.95 -4.84
C ILE A 29 -0.65 13.90 -4.73
N VAL A 30 -0.77 14.63 -3.63
CA VAL A 30 -1.88 15.59 -3.43
C VAL A 30 -1.80 16.73 -4.43
N ALA A 31 -0.63 17.34 -4.59
CA ALA A 31 -0.45 18.48 -5.50
C ALA A 31 -0.68 18.10 -6.97
N LEU A 32 -0.18 16.93 -7.39
CA LEU A 32 -0.43 16.41 -8.75
C LEU A 32 -1.92 16.13 -8.97
N GLY A 33 -2.63 15.54 -8.00
CA GLY A 33 -4.05 15.29 -8.09
C GLY A 33 -4.87 16.58 -8.24
N LEU A 34 -4.60 17.57 -7.38
CA LEU A 34 -5.22 18.90 -7.43
C LEU A 34 -4.96 19.61 -8.75
N HIS A 35 -3.70 19.63 -9.20
CA HIS A 35 -3.32 20.26 -10.46
C HIS A 35 -4.00 19.62 -11.67
N ILE A 36 -4.02 18.28 -11.73
CA ILE A 36 -4.66 17.55 -12.84
C ILE A 36 -6.15 17.84 -12.87
N LYS A 37 -6.80 17.89 -11.72
CA LYS A 37 -8.22 18.27 -11.63
C LYS A 37 -8.42 19.72 -12.07
N GLU A 38 -7.63 20.65 -11.57
CA GLU A 38 -7.74 22.08 -11.90
C GLU A 38 -7.62 22.32 -13.42
N VAL A 39 -6.65 21.66 -14.07
CA VAL A 39 -6.38 21.84 -15.51
C VAL A 39 -7.37 21.11 -16.40
N THR A 40 -7.87 19.94 -15.98
CA THR A 40 -8.67 19.07 -16.87
C THR A 40 -10.13 18.91 -16.46
N ASP A 41 -10.42 19.06 -15.17
CA ASP A 41 -11.71 18.71 -14.53
C ASP A 41 -12.26 17.35 -15.00
N ASN A 42 -11.36 16.37 -15.15
CA ASN A 42 -11.66 15.09 -15.78
C ASN A 42 -11.21 13.91 -14.90
N GLY A 43 -12.17 13.08 -14.51
CA GLY A 43 -11.93 11.88 -13.69
C GLY A 43 -10.97 10.88 -14.35
N PHE A 44 -10.92 10.78 -15.69
CA PHE A 44 -9.95 9.92 -16.37
C PHE A 44 -8.52 10.43 -16.22
N ALA A 45 -8.30 11.75 -16.23
CA ALA A 45 -6.98 12.32 -16.04
C ALA A 45 -6.49 12.09 -14.59
N VAL A 46 -7.36 12.24 -13.60
CA VAL A 46 -7.04 11.90 -12.20
C VAL A 46 -6.81 10.39 -12.03
N ALA A 47 -7.60 9.55 -12.69
CA ALA A 47 -7.36 8.10 -12.69
C ALA A 47 -6.00 7.76 -13.33
N ALA A 48 -5.63 8.44 -14.42
CA ALA A 48 -4.32 8.27 -15.08
C ALA A 48 -3.15 8.61 -14.14
N LEU A 49 -3.28 9.63 -13.27
CA LEU A 49 -2.29 9.91 -12.22
C LEU A 49 -1.98 8.67 -11.37
N TRP A 50 -3.03 8.04 -10.83
CA TRP A 50 -2.86 6.87 -9.97
C TRP A 50 -2.26 5.67 -10.72
N VAL A 51 -2.68 5.46 -11.98
CA VAL A 51 -2.11 4.41 -12.84
C VAL A 51 -0.64 4.71 -13.19
N CYS A 52 -0.29 5.95 -13.49
CA CYS A 52 1.08 6.37 -13.78
C CYS A 52 1.99 6.22 -12.55
N LEU A 53 1.47 6.47 -11.36
CA LEU A 53 2.24 6.39 -10.11
C LEU A 53 2.43 4.94 -9.64
N PHE A 54 1.37 4.13 -9.64
CA PHE A 54 1.42 2.76 -9.09
C PHE A 54 1.61 1.67 -10.14
N GLY A 55 1.31 1.94 -11.41
CA GLY A 55 1.51 0.99 -12.52
C GLY A 55 2.96 0.51 -12.67
N PRO A 56 3.97 1.38 -12.59
CA PRO A 56 5.36 0.96 -12.64
C PRO A 56 5.72 -0.12 -11.61
N SER A 57 5.15 -0.06 -10.40
CA SER A 57 5.40 -1.05 -9.35
C SER A 57 5.05 -2.49 -9.77
N VAL A 58 4.05 -2.65 -10.65
CA VAL A 58 3.66 -3.96 -11.19
C VAL A 58 4.57 -4.37 -12.36
N LEU A 59 4.85 -3.41 -13.25
CA LEU A 59 5.59 -3.68 -14.49
C LEU A 59 7.08 -3.94 -14.24
N VAL A 60 7.69 -3.20 -13.30
CA VAL A 60 9.15 -3.28 -13.07
C VAL A 60 9.54 -4.14 -11.87
N ALA A 61 8.59 -4.72 -11.12
CA ALA A 61 8.86 -5.47 -9.88
C ALA A 61 9.97 -6.52 -10.02
N GLY A 62 9.93 -7.31 -11.09
CA GLY A 62 10.96 -8.33 -11.34
C GLY A 62 12.33 -7.73 -11.65
N HIS A 63 12.40 -6.64 -12.39
CA HIS A 63 13.64 -5.95 -12.72
C HIS A 63 14.22 -5.21 -11.52
N VAL A 64 13.35 -4.62 -10.68
CA VAL A 64 13.76 -3.94 -9.43
C VAL A 64 14.41 -4.93 -8.47
N GLY A 65 13.83 -6.12 -8.28
CA GLY A 65 14.44 -7.15 -7.46
C GLY A 65 15.87 -7.49 -7.94
N LEU A 66 16.03 -7.75 -9.25
CA LEU A 66 17.34 -8.00 -9.85
C LEU A 66 18.32 -6.83 -9.69
N LEU A 67 17.83 -5.60 -9.76
CA LEU A 67 18.65 -4.40 -9.60
C LEU A 67 19.15 -4.24 -8.17
N VAL A 68 18.26 -4.43 -7.18
CA VAL A 68 18.59 -4.39 -5.75
C VAL A 68 19.56 -5.50 -5.37
N ASP A 69 19.50 -6.65 -6.05
CA ASP A 69 20.37 -7.81 -5.82
C ASP A 69 21.72 -7.73 -6.56
N ARG A 70 21.91 -6.79 -7.48
CA ARG A 70 23.15 -6.68 -8.27
C ARG A 70 23.93 -5.40 -8.00
N VAL A 71 23.26 -4.32 -7.59
CA VAL A 71 23.87 -3.01 -7.41
C VAL A 71 24.08 -2.72 -5.93
N GLU A 72 25.14 -2.00 -5.59
CA GLU A 72 25.34 -1.50 -4.22
C GLU A 72 24.13 -0.68 -3.78
N THR A 73 23.44 -1.11 -2.72
CA THR A 73 22.14 -0.62 -2.32
C THR A 73 22.13 0.88 -2.00
N THR A 74 23.22 1.40 -1.39
CA THR A 74 23.31 2.82 -1.04
C THR A 74 23.48 3.72 -2.28
N ARG A 75 24.24 3.25 -3.29
CA ARG A 75 24.39 3.95 -4.57
C ARG A 75 23.10 3.90 -5.38
N LEU A 76 22.42 2.74 -5.37
CA LEU A 76 21.14 2.58 -6.03
C LEU A 76 20.12 3.57 -5.45
N LEU A 77 20.00 3.61 -4.11
CA LEU A 77 19.06 4.53 -3.43
C LEU A 77 19.40 5.99 -3.75
N ALA A 78 20.69 6.36 -3.75
CA ALA A 78 21.12 7.72 -4.08
C ALA A 78 20.79 8.09 -5.53
N ALA A 79 21.06 7.20 -6.49
CA ALA A 79 20.79 7.44 -7.91
C ALA A 79 19.29 7.53 -8.19
N VAL A 80 18.49 6.63 -7.61
CA VAL A 80 17.03 6.62 -7.76
C VAL A 80 16.43 7.89 -7.15
N SER A 81 16.88 8.30 -5.96
CA SER A 81 16.42 9.55 -5.33
C SER A 81 16.85 10.80 -6.13
N ALA A 82 18.05 10.81 -6.72
CA ALA A 82 18.46 11.89 -7.60
C ALA A 82 17.58 11.97 -8.86
N CYS A 83 17.23 10.84 -9.47
CA CYS A 83 16.26 10.79 -10.57
C CYS A 83 14.87 11.29 -10.11
N GLY A 84 14.44 10.93 -8.89
CA GLY A 84 13.20 11.44 -8.31
C GLY A 84 13.19 12.97 -8.17
N ALA A 85 14.28 13.53 -7.66
CA ALA A 85 14.42 14.98 -7.56
C ALA A 85 14.30 15.69 -8.92
N VAL A 86 14.97 15.16 -9.95
CA VAL A 86 14.88 15.70 -11.31
C VAL A 86 13.47 15.56 -11.87
N ALA A 87 12.82 14.41 -11.69
CA ALA A 87 11.46 14.18 -12.16
C ALA A 87 10.45 15.10 -11.46
N ALA A 88 10.61 15.31 -10.14
CA ALA A 88 9.76 16.22 -9.38
C ALA A 88 9.91 17.67 -9.87
N VAL A 89 11.14 18.18 -10.02
CA VAL A 89 11.36 19.53 -10.59
C VAL A 89 10.74 19.65 -11.99
N ALA A 90 10.96 18.67 -12.85
CA ALA A 90 10.45 18.67 -14.21
C ALA A 90 8.90 18.64 -14.27
N ALA A 91 8.28 17.87 -13.37
CA ALA A 91 6.82 17.86 -13.23
C ALA A 91 6.29 19.21 -12.73
N GLY A 92 6.94 19.81 -11.72
CA GLY A 92 6.54 21.10 -11.15
C GLY A 92 6.65 22.26 -12.15
N LEU A 93 7.62 22.22 -13.05
CA LEU A 93 7.82 23.23 -14.10
C LEU A 93 6.96 22.99 -15.36
N SER A 94 6.25 21.87 -15.43
CA SER A 94 5.43 21.50 -16.58
C SER A 94 4.02 22.07 -16.46
N SER A 95 3.58 22.81 -17.45
CA SER A 95 2.21 23.36 -17.53
C SER A 95 1.22 22.42 -18.25
N ALA A 96 1.73 21.48 -19.06
CA ALA A 96 0.91 20.58 -19.86
C ALA A 96 0.74 19.23 -19.16
N ILE A 97 -0.45 18.62 -19.28
CA ILE A 97 -0.82 17.37 -18.59
C ILE A 97 0.05 16.17 -19.00
N VAL A 98 0.42 16.07 -20.27
CA VAL A 98 1.18 14.93 -20.79
C VAL A 98 2.58 14.84 -20.19
N PRO A 99 3.40 15.93 -20.17
CA PRO A 99 4.66 15.92 -19.43
C PRO A 99 4.50 15.63 -17.94
N VAL A 100 3.49 16.22 -17.27
CA VAL A 100 3.22 15.94 -15.84
C VAL A 100 3.00 14.45 -15.61
N LEU A 101 2.15 13.79 -16.40
CA LEU A 101 1.93 12.34 -16.30
C LEU A 101 3.17 11.52 -16.64
N ALA A 102 3.96 11.95 -17.63
CA ALA A 102 5.22 11.27 -17.98
C ALA A 102 6.24 11.32 -16.83
N PHE A 103 6.40 12.47 -16.16
CA PHE A 103 7.26 12.57 -14.98
C PHE A 103 6.65 11.83 -13.78
N THR A 104 5.33 11.75 -13.67
CA THR A 104 4.66 10.90 -12.66
C THR A 104 4.99 9.41 -12.85
N VAL A 105 5.09 8.91 -14.10
CA VAL A 105 5.57 7.54 -14.34
C VAL A 105 7.00 7.37 -13.82
N MET A 106 7.89 8.35 -14.02
CA MET A 106 9.25 8.30 -13.48
C MET A 106 9.24 8.27 -11.96
N LEU A 107 8.42 9.10 -11.30
CA LEU A 107 8.22 9.06 -9.83
C LEU A 107 7.68 7.69 -9.38
N GLY A 108 6.78 7.07 -10.15
CA GLY A 108 6.30 5.73 -9.90
C GLY A 108 7.40 4.65 -9.96
N VAL A 109 8.35 4.76 -10.90
CA VAL A 109 9.54 3.88 -10.96
C VAL A 109 10.46 4.11 -9.75
N VAL A 110 10.66 5.38 -9.37
CA VAL A 110 11.42 5.76 -8.18
C VAL A 110 10.78 5.13 -6.93
N PHE A 111 9.48 5.31 -6.74
CA PHE A 111 8.72 4.72 -5.63
C PHE A 111 8.83 3.19 -5.59
N ALA A 112 8.67 2.52 -6.74
CA ALA A 112 8.78 1.07 -6.87
C ALA A 112 10.17 0.54 -6.49
N THR A 113 11.23 1.35 -6.66
CA THR A 113 12.62 0.94 -6.44
C THR A 113 13.13 1.31 -5.05
N SER A 114 12.72 2.45 -4.51
CA SER A 114 13.20 2.98 -3.23
C SER A 114 12.84 2.06 -2.05
N GLN A 115 11.58 1.63 -1.97
CA GLN A 115 11.10 0.82 -0.85
C GLN A 115 11.85 -0.51 -0.68
N PRO A 116 12.05 -1.36 -1.72
CA PRO A 116 12.86 -2.57 -1.60
C PRO A 116 14.33 -2.27 -1.22
N ALA A 117 14.91 -1.19 -1.75
CA ALA A 117 16.27 -0.77 -1.40
C ALA A 117 16.40 -0.35 0.07
N GLU A 118 15.44 0.40 0.59
CA GLU A 118 15.35 0.79 2.01
C GLU A 118 15.28 -0.44 2.92
N PHE A 119 14.37 -1.38 2.64
CA PHE A 119 14.24 -2.61 3.43
C PHE A 119 15.49 -3.48 3.39
N ALA A 120 16.21 -3.49 2.28
CA ALA A 120 17.45 -4.25 2.14
C ALA A 120 18.59 -3.72 3.04
N LEU A 121 18.53 -2.46 3.50
CA LEU A 121 19.49 -1.86 4.43
C LEU A 121 19.21 -2.21 5.90
N VAL A 122 18.00 -2.70 6.23
CA VAL A 122 17.59 -2.91 7.63
C VAL A 122 18.38 -4.02 8.33
N PRO A 123 18.50 -5.25 7.78
CA PRO A 123 19.21 -6.34 8.47
C PRO A 123 20.66 -6.00 8.82
N PRO A 124 21.48 -5.46 7.91
CA PRO A 124 22.87 -5.14 8.25
C PRO A 124 23.01 -3.98 9.24
N LEU A 125 22.01 -3.12 9.39
CA LEU A 125 22.02 -2.01 10.35
C LEU A 125 21.55 -2.40 11.75
N ALA A 126 20.60 -3.35 11.83
CA ALA A 126 19.95 -3.76 13.07
C ALA A 126 20.58 -4.99 13.71
N GLY A 127 21.22 -5.87 12.90
CA GLY A 127 21.54 -7.24 13.27
C GLY A 127 20.31 -8.16 13.22
N GLU A 128 20.51 -9.45 12.95
CA GLU A 128 19.45 -10.43 12.71
C GLU A 128 18.40 -10.50 13.84
N ASP A 129 18.83 -10.41 15.09
CA ASP A 129 17.96 -10.47 16.27
C ASP A 129 17.00 -9.27 16.41
N ARG A 130 17.24 -8.16 15.70
CA ARG A 130 16.50 -6.89 15.88
C ARG A 130 15.85 -6.37 14.60
N VAL A 131 15.82 -7.14 13.54
CA VAL A 131 15.23 -6.75 12.25
C VAL A 131 13.76 -6.35 12.43
N GLN A 132 13.00 -7.09 13.23
CA GLN A 132 11.59 -6.79 13.47
C GLN A 132 11.38 -5.45 14.20
N GLU A 133 12.20 -5.16 15.21
CA GLU A 133 12.18 -3.89 15.94
C GLU A 133 12.53 -2.72 15.01
N ALA A 134 13.58 -2.90 14.19
CA ALA A 134 14.05 -1.91 13.24
C ALA A 134 12.99 -1.59 12.17
N ASN A 135 12.38 -2.63 11.59
CA ASN A 135 11.27 -2.47 10.64
C ASN A 135 10.09 -1.72 11.28
N GLY A 136 9.78 -1.99 12.55
CA GLY A 136 8.74 -1.26 13.28
C GLY A 136 9.02 0.24 13.37
N HIS A 137 10.27 0.63 13.62
CA HIS A 137 10.68 2.04 13.66
C HIS A 137 10.63 2.70 12.28
N ILE A 138 11.08 2.00 11.24
CA ILE A 138 11.06 2.49 9.85
C ILE A 138 9.62 2.68 9.38
N GLU A 139 8.73 1.72 9.63
CA GLU A 139 7.31 1.85 9.28
C GLU A 139 6.64 2.98 10.08
N THR A 140 7.04 3.18 11.34
CA THR A 140 6.55 4.33 12.13
C THR A 140 6.96 5.66 11.50
N ALA A 141 8.22 5.79 11.07
CA ALA A 141 8.69 6.99 10.36
C ALA A 141 7.92 7.21 9.05
N ARG A 142 7.68 6.15 8.29
CA ARG A 142 6.86 6.17 7.06
C ARG A 142 5.42 6.65 7.33
N TYR A 143 4.76 6.11 8.36
CA TYR A 143 3.40 6.54 8.73
C TYR A 143 3.33 8.00 9.20
N ILE A 144 4.38 8.51 9.84
CA ILE A 144 4.47 9.93 10.17
C ILE A 144 4.51 10.77 8.89
N GLY A 145 5.34 10.40 7.91
CA GLY A 145 5.38 11.05 6.60
C GLY A 145 4.02 11.01 5.89
N PHE A 146 3.39 9.84 5.84
CA PHE A 146 2.06 9.64 5.26
C PHE A 146 0.97 10.47 5.97
N GLY A 147 1.08 10.68 7.27
CA GLY A 147 0.11 11.46 8.04
C GLY A 147 0.25 12.97 7.83
N ILE A 148 1.48 13.47 7.68
CA ILE A 148 1.76 14.92 7.53
C ILE A 148 1.76 15.34 6.06
N GLY A 149 2.28 14.49 5.17
CA GLY A 149 2.48 14.79 3.75
C GLY A 149 1.23 15.34 3.06
N PRO A 150 0.08 14.69 3.13
CA PRO A 150 -1.10 15.13 2.39
C PRO A 150 -1.61 16.52 2.80
N VAL A 151 -1.70 16.83 4.10
CA VAL A 151 -2.15 18.16 4.54
C VAL A 151 -1.13 19.23 4.15
N LEU A 152 0.17 18.92 4.22
CA LEU A 152 1.23 19.82 3.76
C LEU A 152 1.14 20.01 2.24
N GLY A 153 0.85 18.96 1.47
CA GLY A 153 0.66 19.01 0.03
C GLY A 153 -0.49 19.93 -0.38
N GLY A 154 -1.65 19.81 0.26
CA GLY A 154 -2.78 20.73 0.04
C GLY A 154 -2.44 22.17 0.43
N PHE A 155 -1.72 22.38 1.53
CA PHE A 155 -1.27 23.73 1.93
C PHE A 155 -0.27 24.33 0.93
N LEU A 156 0.74 23.57 0.52
CA LEU A 156 1.75 24.05 -0.44
C LEU A 156 1.14 24.34 -1.81
N PHE A 157 0.20 23.49 -2.25
CA PHE A 157 -0.53 23.71 -3.49
C PHE A 157 -1.37 24.99 -3.43
N ALA A 158 -2.12 25.21 -2.36
CA ALA A 158 -2.89 26.45 -2.16
C ALA A 158 -2.00 27.71 -2.08
N ALA A 159 -0.76 27.59 -1.58
CA ALA A 159 0.15 28.70 -1.41
C ALA A 159 0.96 29.06 -2.68
N GLY A 160 1.31 28.07 -3.52
CA GLY A 160 2.21 28.30 -4.66
C GLY A 160 2.03 27.27 -5.78
N GLY A 161 0.88 26.60 -5.85
CA GLY A 161 0.54 25.67 -6.92
C GLY A 161 1.42 24.41 -6.95
N LEU A 162 1.39 23.76 -8.10
CA LEU A 162 2.17 22.54 -8.35
C LEU A 162 3.67 22.77 -8.16
N GLU A 163 4.19 23.90 -8.65
CA GLU A 163 5.62 24.21 -8.64
C GLU A 163 6.19 24.16 -7.21
N LEU A 164 5.58 24.87 -6.25
CA LEU A 164 6.06 24.91 -4.88
C LEU A 164 6.03 23.53 -4.23
N ALA A 165 4.95 22.79 -4.40
CA ALA A 165 4.81 21.45 -3.82
C ALA A 165 5.86 20.48 -4.40
N MET A 166 6.08 20.49 -5.70
CA MET A 166 7.05 19.62 -6.37
C MET A 166 8.51 20.02 -6.07
N LEU A 167 8.80 21.30 -5.83
CA LEU A 167 10.11 21.74 -5.35
C LEU A 167 10.41 21.23 -3.94
N VAL A 168 9.40 21.21 -3.07
CA VAL A 168 9.54 20.62 -1.72
C VAL A 168 9.79 19.11 -1.82
N ASP A 169 9.06 18.40 -2.66
CA ASP A 169 9.28 16.97 -2.89
C ASP A 169 10.68 16.71 -3.49
N ALA A 170 11.10 17.50 -4.49
CA ALA A 170 12.45 17.40 -5.04
C ALA A 170 13.53 17.61 -3.97
N ALA A 171 13.32 18.55 -3.04
CA ALA A 171 14.23 18.78 -1.92
C ALA A 171 14.27 17.55 -0.98
N THR A 172 13.15 16.88 -0.70
CA THR A 172 13.14 15.65 0.10
C THR A 172 13.94 14.54 -0.60
N PHE A 173 13.77 14.33 -1.90
CA PHE A 173 14.55 13.38 -2.68
C PHE A 173 16.06 13.72 -2.68
N ALA A 174 16.42 14.98 -2.84
CA ALA A 174 17.82 15.42 -2.78
C ALA A 174 18.45 15.13 -1.42
N LEU A 175 17.71 15.38 -0.32
CA LEU A 175 18.18 15.07 1.04
C LEU A 175 18.33 13.55 1.26
N VAL A 176 17.41 12.73 0.74
CA VAL A 176 17.52 11.27 0.76
C VAL A 176 18.75 10.80 -0.01
N ALA A 177 19.02 11.36 -1.20
CA ALA A 177 20.21 11.03 -1.99
C ALA A 177 21.51 11.36 -1.21
N VAL A 178 21.59 12.54 -0.58
CA VAL A 178 22.72 12.94 0.25
C VAL A 178 22.86 12.04 1.48
N ALA A 179 21.77 11.69 2.14
CA ALA A 179 21.79 10.79 3.27
C ALA A 179 22.28 9.39 2.86
N ALA A 180 21.79 8.83 1.74
CA ALA A 180 22.24 7.55 1.21
C ALA A 180 23.75 7.53 0.90
N LEU A 181 24.28 8.58 0.27
CA LEU A 181 25.72 8.72 0.02
C LEU A 181 26.55 8.86 1.31
N SER A 182 25.95 9.43 2.37
CA SER A 182 26.60 9.66 3.66
C SER A 182 26.63 8.42 4.57
N LEU A 183 25.92 7.34 4.22
CA LEU A 183 25.95 6.08 4.96
C LEU A 183 27.37 5.50 4.94
N LYS A 184 27.83 5.00 6.09
CA LYS A 184 29.09 4.26 6.19
C LYS A 184 28.91 2.80 5.71
N LEU A 185 27.72 2.25 5.91
CA LEU A 185 27.34 0.93 5.42
C LEU A 185 27.41 0.88 3.90
N ARG A 186 28.08 -0.13 3.36
CA ARG A 186 28.10 -0.44 1.93
C ARG A 186 27.62 -1.87 1.75
N ARG A 187 26.30 -2.01 1.49
CA ARG A 187 25.71 -3.32 1.20
C ARG A 187 25.98 -3.67 -0.26
N ARG A 188 26.85 -4.64 -0.46
CA ARG A 188 26.99 -5.31 -1.76
C ARG A 188 26.19 -6.60 -1.68
N PRO A 189 25.21 -6.82 -2.54
CA PRO A 189 24.46 -8.06 -2.57
C PRO A 189 25.39 -9.22 -2.94
N GLU A 190 25.22 -10.36 -2.28
CA GLU A 190 25.82 -11.61 -2.76
C GLU A 190 25.00 -12.07 -3.97
N ALA A 191 25.71 -12.48 -5.04
CA ALA A 191 25.05 -12.97 -6.23
C ALA A 191 24.32 -14.28 -5.90
N LEU A 192 23.01 -14.25 -5.81
CA LEU A 192 22.19 -15.45 -5.68
C LEU A 192 22.31 -16.30 -6.96
N ALA A 193 22.37 -17.62 -6.80
CA ALA A 193 22.37 -18.56 -7.92
C ALA A 193 21.08 -18.41 -8.75
N ASP A 194 21.20 -18.58 -10.08
CA ASP A 194 20.09 -18.32 -11.02
C ASP A 194 18.84 -19.17 -10.76
N ASP A 195 18.96 -20.32 -10.11
CA ASP A 195 17.87 -21.26 -9.83
C ASP A 195 16.95 -20.83 -8.66
N GLU A 196 17.41 -19.91 -7.79
CA GLU A 196 16.61 -19.42 -6.65
C GLU A 196 15.75 -18.20 -7.00
N ARG A 197 15.86 -17.66 -8.22
CA ARG A 197 15.41 -16.31 -8.60
C ARG A 197 13.97 -16.16 -9.05
N ALA A 198 13.26 -17.22 -9.33
CA ALA A 198 11.85 -17.12 -9.73
C ALA A 198 10.93 -17.71 -8.67
N PRO A 199 10.33 -16.90 -7.79
CA PRO A 199 9.18 -17.38 -7.04
C PRO A 199 8.14 -17.83 -8.09
N ARG A 200 7.80 -19.12 -8.09
CA ARG A 200 6.72 -19.61 -8.94
C ARG A 200 5.41 -19.07 -8.37
N ALA A 201 5.04 -17.84 -8.75
CA ALA A 201 3.83 -17.16 -8.29
C ALA A 201 2.59 -18.04 -8.43
N ARG A 202 2.56 -18.92 -9.44
CA ARG A 202 1.50 -19.89 -9.66
C ARG A 202 1.32 -20.86 -8.47
N GLU A 203 2.40 -21.28 -7.81
CA GLU A 203 2.32 -22.15 -6.64
C GLU A 203 1.75 -21.40 -5.42
N GLY A 204 2.16 -20.13 -5.25
CA GLY A 204 1.58 -19.27 -4.22
C GLY A 204 0.09 -19.03 -4.42
N ILE A 205 -0.34 -18.76 -5.66
CA ILE A 205 -1.77 -18.61 -6.00
C ILE A 205 -2.52 -19.93 -5.74
N ALA A 206 -1.98 -21.05 -6.20
CA ALA A 206 -2.63 -22.35 -6.02
C ALA A 206 -2.81 -22.68 -4.51
N PHE A 207 -1.81 -22.38 -3.68
CA PHE A 207 -1.91 -22.58 -2.24
C PHE A 207 -2.95 -21.65 -1.61
N LEU A 208 -2.91 -20.35 -1.92
CA LEU A 208 -3.84 -19.36 -1.36
C LEU A 208 -5.31 -19.67 -1.69
N PHE A 209 -5.58 -20.22 -2.86
CA PHE A 209 -6.94 -20.59 -3.27
C PHE A 209 -7.28 -22.07 -2.99
N GLY A 210 -6.30 -22.89 -2.64
CA GLY A 210 -6.51 -24.28 -2.17
C GLY A 210 -7.05 -24.36 -0.74
N ASP A 211 -6.65 -23.43 0.14
CA ASP A 211 -7.19 -23.33 1.49
C ASP A 211 -8.49 -22.51 1.48
N ARG A 212 -9.60 -23.09 1.94
CA ARG A 212 -10.93 -22.46 1.91
C ARG A 212 -11.00 -21.12 2.64
N LEU A 213 -10.31 -20.98 3.76
CA LEU A 213 -10.30 -19.73 4.52
C LEU A 213 -9.45 -18.67 3.84
N LEU A 214 -8.25 -19.04 3.36
CA LEU A 214 -7.42 -18.13 2.60
C LEU A 214 -8.10 -17.69 1.30
N ALA A 215 -8.73 -18.63 0.57
CA ALA A 215 -9.50 -18.32 -0.64
C ALA A 215 -10.62 -17.30 -0.37
N LEU A 216 -11.39 -17.48 0.72
CA LEU A 216 -12.41 -16.52 1.13
C LEU A 216 -11.81 -15.15 1.39
N VAL A 217 -10.74 -15.08 2.18
CA VAL A 217 -10.09 -13.81 2.55
C VAL A 217 -9.44 -13.14 1.34
N MET A 218 -8.80 -13.92 0.45
CA MET A 218 -8.21 -13.41 -0.79
C MET A 218 -9.27 -12.85 -1.75
N THR A 219 -10.40 -13.56 -1.88
CA THR A 219 -11.52 -13.08 -2.70
C THR A 219 -12.09 -11.77 -2.15
N VAL A 220 -12.32 -11.68 -0.83
CA VAL A 220 -12.79 -10.44 -0.20
C VAL A 220 -11.76 -9.32 -0.34
N ALA A 221 -10.47 -9.62 -0.16
CA ALA A 221 -9.39 -8.64 -0.33
C ALA A 221 -9.39 -8.08 -1.77
N PHE A 222 -9.45 -8.96 -2.78
CA PHE A 222 -9.49 -8.58 -4.18
C PHE A 222 -10.72 -7.71 -4.51
N VAL A 223 -11.92 -8.18 -4.15
CA VAL A 223 -13.17 -7.47 -4.44
C VAL A 223 -13.24 -6.14 -3.71
N SER A 224 -12.87 -6.11 -2.42
CA SER A 224 -12.84 -4.85 -1.65
C SER A 224 -11.89 -3.82 -2.27
N LEU A 225 -10.69 -4.24 -2.71
CA LEU A 225 -9.72 -3.35 -3.33
C LEU A 225 -10.15 -2.90 -4.72
N LEU A 226 -10.74 -3.80 -5.51
CA LEU A 226 -11.25 -3.50 -6.85
C LEU A 226 -12.27 -2.36 -6.84
N PHE A 227 -13.04 -2.21 -5.78
CA PHE A 227 -13.99 -1.10 -5.64
C PHE A 227 -13.42 0.07 -4.83
N MET A 228 -12.66 -0.19 -3.77
CA MET A 228 -12.15 0.85 -2.89
C MET A 228 -11.28 1.88 -3.61
N SER A 229 -10.36 1.45 -4.46
CA SER A 229 -9.39 2.37 -5.08
C SER A 229 -10.04 3.29 -6.12
N ALA A 230 -11.22 2.93 -6.65
CA ALA A 230 -12.02 3.83 -7.48
C ALA A 230 -12.53 5.05 -6.68
N VAL A 231 -12.76 4.88 -5.38
CA VAL A 231 -13.16 5.97 -4.47
C VAL A 231 -12.07 7.02 -4.37
N TRP A 232 -10.79 6.66 -4.38
CA TRP A 232 -9.68 7.62 -4.31
C TRP A 232 -9.66 8.61 -5.49
N VAL A 233 -10.12 8.18 -6.66
CA VAL A 233 -10.32 9.09 -7.80
C VAL A 233 -11.49 10.04 -7.53
N ALA A 234 -12.57 9.54 -6.93
CA ALA A 234 -13.78 10.31 -6.70
C ALA A 234 -13.68 11.27 -5.50
N GLU A 235 -12.87 10.94 -4.49
CA GLU A 235 -12.75 11.75 -3.25
C GLU A 235 -12.30 13.18 -3.53
N LEU A 236 -11.40 13.40 -4.47
CA LEU A 236 -10.94 14.72 -4.87
C LEU A 236 -12.11 15.57 -5.37
N PHE A 237 -12.88 15.05 -6.33
CA PHE A 237 -14.07 15.72 -6.85
C PHE A 237 -15.18 15.84 -5.81
N PHE A 238 -15.30 14.86 -4.91
CA PHE A 238 -16.29 14.92 -3.84
C PHE A 238 -16.00 16.04 -2.84
N VAL A 239 -14.73 16.23 -2.47
CA VAL A 239 -14.31 17.31 -1.56
C VAL A 239 -14.54 18.68 -2.18
N GLU A 240 -14.12 18.88 -3.44
CA GLU A 240 -14.17 20.18 -4.09
C GLU A 240 -15.56 20.50 -4.64
N ASP A 241 -16.13 19.61 -5.45
CA ASP A 241 -17.34 19.93 -6.21
C ASP A 241 -18.64 19.65 -5.43
N VAL A 242 -18.63 18.62 -4.54
CA VAL A 242 -19.84 18.23 -3.78
C VAL A 242 -19.88 18.90 -2.41
N LEU A 243 -18.74 18.94 -1.70
CA LEU A 243 -18.67 19.54 -0.37
C LEU A 243 -18.25 21.03 -0.41
N GLY A 244 -17.84 21.55 -1.57
CA GLY A 244 -17.41 22.93 -1.75
C GLY A 244 -16.20 23.33 -0.89
N ARG A 245 -15.25 22.40 -0.72
CA ARG A 245 -14.04 22.59 0.09
C ARG A 245 -12.79 22.67 -0.79
N GLY A 246 -11.83 23.47 -0.38
CA GLY A 246 -10.60 23.67 -1.15
C GLY A 246 -9.49 22.64 -0.84
N ASP A 247 -8.34 22.87 -1.46
CA ASP A 247 -7.16 22.00 -1.53
C ASP A 247 -6.70 21.45 -0.17
N ILE A 248 -6.65 22.31 0.85
CA ILE A 248 -6.24 21.94 2.22
C ILE A 248 -7.20 20.88 2.81
N ALA A 249 -8.49 20.95 2.46
CA ALA A 249 -9.49 20.01 2.96
C ALA A 249 -9.25 18.60 2.38
N TYR A 250 -8.89 18.49 1.11
CA TYR A 250 -8.52 17.22 0.49
C TYR A 250 -7.29 16.59 1.16
N GLY A 251 -6.22 17.37 1.31
CA GLY A 251 -5.02 16.90 2.04
C GLY A 251 -5.32 16.51 3.49
N THR A 252 -6.18 17.27 4.20
CA THR A 252 -6.60 16.98 5.57
C THR A 252 -7.34 15.64 5.65
N MET A 253 -8.24 15.37 4.71
CA MET A 253 -8.98 14.11 4.66
C MET A 253 -8.02 12.92 4.50
N LEU A 254 -7.07 12.97 3.58
CA LEU A 254 -6.07 11.92 3.39
C LEU A 254 -5.17 11.74 4.61
N SER A 255 -4.79 12.82 5.28
CA SER A 255 -4.02 12.76 6.53
C SER A 255 -4.81 12.05 7.64
N ILE A 256 -6.09 12.36 7.79
CA ILE A 256 -6.97 11.73 8.79
C ILE A 256 -7.17 10.24 8.48
N TRP A 257 -7.35 9.87 7.20
CA TRP A 257 -7.37 8.48 6.77
C TRP A 257 -6.10 7.75 7.18
N THR A 258 -4.93 8.34 6.93
CA THR A 258 -3.64 7.72 7.26
C THR A 258 -3.42 7.58 8.76
N VAL A 259 -3.84 8.56 9.56
CA VAL A 259 -3.80 8.45 11.03
C VAL A 259 -4.68 7.28 11.50
N GLY A 260 -5.89 7.16 10.97
CA GLY A 260 -6.76 6.02 11.24
C GLY A 260 -6.09 4.69 10.87
N MET A 261 -5.47 4.61 9.68
CA MET A 261 -4.76 3.43 9.18
C MET A 261 -3.61 3.03 10.12
N ALA A 262 -2.79 3.98 10.55
CA ALA A 262 -1.69 3.73 11.48
C ALA A 262 -2.22 3.20 12.84
N LEU A 263 -3.26 3.80 13.39
CA LEU A 263 -3.86 3.35 14.64
C LEU A 263 -4.48 1.95 14.50
N GLY A 264 -5.17 1.66 13.41
CA GLY A 264 -5.71 0.33 13.11
C GLY A 264 -4.62 -0.73 13.03
N ALA A 265 -3.55 -0.42 12.29
CA ALA A 265 -2.43 -1.33 12.09
C ALA A 265 -1.59 -1.54 13.37
N MET A 266 -1.31 -0.49 14.14
CA MET A 266 -0.33 -0.55 15.24
C MET A 266 -0.96 -0.85 16.60
N LEU A 267 -2.15 -0.34 16.89
CA LEU A 267 -2.76 -0.44 18.21
C LEU A 267 -3.86 -1.48 18.27
N LEU A 268 -4.82 -1.44 17.35
CA LEU A 268 -5.96 -2.36 17.39
C LEU A 268 -5.56 -3.79 17.02
N SER A 269 -4.67 -3.96 16.07
CA SER A 269 -4.20 -5.28 15.65
C SER A 269 -3.60 -6.10 16.79
N ARG A 270 -2.90 -5.44 17.71
CA ARG A 270 -2.28 -6.09 18.89
C ARG A 270 -3.27 -6.65 19.91
N ARG A 271 -4.53 -6.19 19.86
CA ARG A 271 -5.60 -6.61 20.79
C ARG A 271 -6.46 -7.74 20.22
N VAL A 272 -6.20 -8.17 19.00
CA VAL A 272 -6.97 -9.23 18.35
C VAL A 272 -6.46 -10.60 18.77
N ALA A 273 -7.33 -11.40 19.34
CA ALA A 273 -7.02 -12.79 19.67
C ALA A 273 -6.76 -13.60 18.40
N ALA A 274 -5.83 -14.55 18.47
CA ALA A 274 -5.43 -15.37 17.33
C ALA A 274 -6.62 -16.03 16.62
N GLY A 275 -7.60 -16.55 17.35
CA GLY A 275 -8.81 -17.16 16.78
C GLY A 275 -9.79 -16.18 16.12
N ALA A 276 -9.65 -14.86 16.32
CA ALA A 276 -10.54 -13.84 15.78
C ALA A 276 -9.97 -13.16 14.53
N VAL A 277 -8.74 -13.44 14.11
CA VAL A 277 -8.01 -12.74 13.05
C VAL A 277 -8.81 -12.66 11.74
N ALA A 278 -9.37 -13.77 11.27
CA ALA A 278 -10.15 -13.79 10.03
C ALA A 278 -11.46 -12.98 10.16
N ALA A 279 -12.19 -13.17 11.25
CA ALA A 279 -13.46 -12.48 11.49
C ALA A 279 -13.25 -10.97 11.63
N VAL A 280 -12.25 -10.54 12.39
CA VAL A 280 -11.90 -9.14 12.58
C VAL A 280 -11.42 -8.52 11.27
N GLY A 281 -10.60 -9.24 10.47
CA GLY A 281 -10.15 -8.77 9.16
C GLY A 281 -11.31 -8.54 8.18
N LEU A 282 -12.28 -9.47 8.14
CA LEU A 282 -13.47 -9.34 7.28
C LEU A 282 -14.43 -8.24 7.78
N ALA A 283 -14.63 -8.12 9.10
CA ALA A 283 -15.40 -7.03 9.69
C ALA A 283 -14.76 -5.67 9.40
N ALA A 284 -13.43 -5.58 9.51
CA ALA A 284 -12.68 -4.37 9.19
C ALA A 284 -12.78 -4.00 7.68
N ALA A 285 -12.82 -4.99 6.79
CA ALA A 285 -13.08 -4.76 5.36
C ALA A 285 -14.49 -4.20 5.13
N ALA A 286 -15.51 -4.73 5.80
CA ALA A 286 -16.87 -4.22 5.73
C ALA A 286 -16.97 -2.79 6.28
N THR A 287 -16.36 -2.52 7.44
CA THR A 287 -16.30 -1.19 8.06
C THR A 287 -15.63 -0.18 7.15
N GLN A 288 -14.50 -0.54 6.52
CA GLN A 288 -13.80 0.31 5.56
C GLN A 288 -14.72 0.70 4.40
N GLY A 289 -15.35 -0.28 3.76
CA GLY A 289 -16.25 -0.03 2.63
C GLY A 289 -17.45 0.83 3.04
N ALA A 290 -18.08 0.57 4.19
CA ALA A 290 -19.17 1.37 4.71
C ALA A 290 -18.74 2.83 4.98
N ALA A 291 -17.57 3.02 5.57
CA ALA A 291 -17.01 4.35 5.84
C ALA A 291 -16.77 5.15 4.55
N LEU A 292 -16.42 4.49 3.44
CA LEU A 292 -16.27 5.12 2.14
C LEU A 292 -17.63 5.48 1.49
N ALA A 293 -18.67 4.69 1.74
CA ALA A 293 -19.99 4.90 1.15
C ALA A 293 -20.85 5.94 1.91
N LEU A 294 -20.76 5.96 3.24
CA LEU A 294 -21.63 6.76 4.09
C LEU A 294 -21.60 8.29 3.83
N PRO A 295 -20.44 8.90 3.46
CA PRO A 295 -20.39 10.33 3.12
C PRO A 295 -21.33 10.73 1.97
N ALA A 296 -21.65 9.80 1.08
CA ALA A 296 -22.61 10.03 0.01
C ALA A 296 -24.05 10.27 0.52
N LEU A 297 -24.39 9.81 1.73
CA LEU A 297 -25.71 9.95 2.31
C LEU A 297 -25.87 11.27 3.08
N TRP A 298 -24.79 11.76 3.68
CA TRP A 298 -24.82 12.98 4.48
C TRP A 298 -23.65 13.90 4.12
N LEU A 299 -23.97 15.00 3.41
CA LEU A 299 -23.01 15.95 2.87
C LEU A 299 -22.51 16.92 3.95
N SER A 300 -21.66 16.43 4.82
CA SER A 300 -20.98 17.20 5.86
C SER A 300 -19.49 16.88 5.84
N PHE A 301 -18.64 17.90 5.78
CA PHE A 301 -17.20 17.71 5.79
C PHE A 301 -16.72 17.06 7.11
N ALA A 302 -17.27 17.46 8.26
CA ALA A 302 -16.93 16.83 9.53
C ALA A 302 -17.33 15.34 9.58
N PHE A 303 -18.49 15.00 9.02
CA PHE A 303 -18.90 13.60 8.89
C PHE A 303 -18.00 12.83 7.94
N PHE A 304 -17.60 13.43 6.81
CA PHE A 304 -16.66 12.84 5.88
C PHE A 304 -15.29 12.56 6.55
N LEU A 305 -14.76 13.50 7.34
CA LEU A 305 -13.52 13.29 8.10
C LEU A 305 -13.65 12.15 9.12
N ALA A 306 -14.77 12.07 9.83
CA ALA A 306 -15.03 10.97 10.77
C ALA A 306 -15.10 9.62 10.04
N CYS A 307 -15.75 9.56 8.89
CA CYS A 307 -15.79 8.38 8.03
C CYS A 307 -14.40 8.05 7.49
N SER A 308 -13.62 9.03 7.04
CA SER A 308 -12.23 8.82 6.57
C SER A 308 -11.36 8.22 7.67
N PHE A 309 -11.46 8.71 8.90
CA PHE A 309 -10.76 8.13 10.05
C PHE A 309 -11.15 6.66 10.29
N LEU A 310 -12.45 6.35 10.32
CA LEU A 310 -12.95 4.99 10.52
C LEU A 310 -12.59 4.06 9.37
N GLY A 311 -12.66 4.56 8.14
CA GLY A 311 -12.25 3.83 6.94
C GLY A 311 -10.77 3.49 6.96
N GLY A 312 -9.93 4.47 7.30
CA GLY A 312 -8.49 4.27 7.50
C GLY A 312 -8.19 3.22 8.58
N LEU A 313 -8.85 3.34 9.73
CA LEU A 313 -8.71 2.40 10.85
C LEU A 313 -9.07 0.96 10.42
N GLY A 314 -10.17 0.78 9.69
CA GLY A 314 -10.57 -0.49 9.09
C GLY A 314 -9.53 -0.98 8.08
N HIS A 315 -9.01 -0.10 7.23
CA HIS A 315 -7.98 -0.44 6.24
C HIS A 315 -6.70 -0.97 6.88
N GLY A 316 -6.16 -0.26 7.87
CA GLY A 316 -4.95 -0.67 8.58
C GLY A 316 -5.13 -2.00 9.32
N LEU A 317 -6.23 -2.14 10.05
CA LEU A 317 -6.55 -3.37 10.78
C LEU A 317 -6.71 -4.56 9.82
N LYS A 318 -7.50 -4.43 8.74
CA LYS A 318 -7.69 -5.45 7.71
C LYS A 318 -6.35 -5.91 7.12
N ASN A 319 -5.49 -4.98 6.75
CA ASN A 319 -4.20 -5.31 6.11
C ASN A 319 -3.30 -6.14 7.05
N VAL A 320 -3.26 -5.81 8.33
CA VAL A 320 -2.50 -6.61 9.32
C VAL A 320 -3.14 -7.99 9.50
N MET A 321 -4.47 -8.05 9.64
CA MET A 321 -5.17 -9.33 9.86
C MET A 321 -4.98 -10.30 8.69
N PHE A 322 -5.12 -9.82 7.45
CA PHE A 322 -4.99 -10.67 6.27
C PHE A 322 -3.55 -11.17 6.08
N ARG A 323 -2.54 -10.32 6.31
CA ARG A 323 -1.13 -10.73 6.28
C ARG A 323 -0.80 -11.72 7.39
N SER A 324 -1.32 -11.50 8.61
CA SER A 324 -1.13 -12.43 9.73
C SER A 324 -1.75 -13.79 9.44
N LEU A 325 -2.91 -13.83 8.80
CA LEU A 325 -3.55 -15.09 8.43
C LEU A 325 -2.70 -15.87 7.41
N ILE A 326 -2.15 -15.20 6.39
CA ILE A 326 -1.22 -15.82 5.45
C ILE A 326 -0.01 -16.37 6.19
N HIS A 327 0.60 -15.56 7.08
CA HIS A 327 1.80 -15.96 7.81
C HIS A 327 1.59 -17.21 8.68
N VAL A 328 0.40 -17.38 9.28
CA VAL A 328 0.12 -18.51 10.18
C VAL A 328 -0.29 -19.77 9.41
N ARG A 329 -1.00 -19.63 8.27
CA ARG A 329 -1.56 -20.77 7.55
C ARG A 329 -0.68 -21.28 6.41
N VAL A 330 0.24 -20.47 5.90
CA VAL A 330 1.16 -20.87 4.83
C VAL A 330 2.41 -21.48 5.46
N PRO A 331 2.89 -22.64 5.00
CA PRO A 331 4.16 -23.20 5.43
C PRO A 331 5.35 -22.27 5.13
N ASP A 332 6.38 -22.26 5.98
CA ASP A 332 7.51 -21.34 5.91
C ASP A 332 8.20 -21.33 4.54
N HIS A 333 8.38 -22.50 3.91
CA HIS A 333 9.00 -22.61 2.59
C HIS A 333 8.17 -22.02 1.43
N LEU A 334 6.88 -21.72 1.65
CA LEU A 334 5.98 -21.11 0.67
C LEU A 334 5.67 -19.63 0.97
N HIS A 335 6.09 -19.08 2.13
CA HIS A 335 5.77 -17.70 2.52
C HIS A 335 6.11 -16.69 1.41
N GLY A 336 7.31 -16.73 0.87
CA GLY A 336 7.72 -15.80 -0.20
C GLY A 336 6.81 -15.86 -1.42
N ARG A 337 6.40 -17.07 -1.84
CA ARG A 337 5.49 -17.30 -2.99
C ARG A 337 4.07 -16.82 -2.70
N ALA A 338 3.56 -17.08 -1.49
CA ALA A 338 2.23 -16.66 -1.07
C ALA A 338 2.13 -15.14 -0.94
N PHE A 339 3.12 -14.48 -0.33
CA PHE A 339 3.14 -13.02 -0.26
C PHE A 339 3.33 -12.34 -1.62
N ALA A 340 4.13 -12.92 -2.51
CA ALA A 340 4.23 -12.44 -3.90
C ALA A 340 2.89 -12.54 -4.62
N ALA A 341 2.17 -13.68 -4.48
CA ALA A 341 0.85 -13.87 -5.04
C ALA A 341 -0.17 -12.88 -4.44
N TYR A 342 -0.19 -12.71 -3.12
CA TYR A 342 -1.05 -11.75 -2.43
C TYR A 342 -0.83 -10.31 -2.93
N ASN A 343 0.43 -9.88 -3.02
CA ASN A 343 0.75 -8.54 -3.52
C ASN A 343 0.38 -8.38 -5.00
N GLY A 344 0.58 -9.41 -5.83
CA GLY A 344 0.17 -9.42 -7.23
C GLY A 344 -1.36 -9.26 -7.38
N ILE A 345 -2.14 -10.02 -6.62
CA ILE A 345 -3.61 -9.93 -6.58
C ILE A 345 -4.04 -8.52 -6.16
N ARG A 346 -3.44 -7.99 -5.10
CA ARG A 346 -3.72 -6.66 -4.57
C ARG A 346 -3.43 -5.57 -5.60
N ASN A 347 -2.24 -5.54 -6.16
CA ASN A 347 -1.82 -4.52 -7.10
C ASN A 347 -2.66 -4.55 -8.39
N THR A 348 -3.03 -5.74 -8.87
CA THR A 348 -3.91 -5.89 -10.04
C THR A 348 -5.30 -5.32 -9.76
N ALA A 349 -5.87 -5.61 -8.58
CA ALA A 349 -7.15 -5.06 -8.16
C ALA A 349 -7.11 -3.52 -8.04
N GLU A 350 -6.06 -2.98 -7.43
CA GLU A 350 -5.87 -1.54 -7.27
C GLU A 350 -5.78 -0.82 -8.63
N LEU A 351 -4.93 -1.31 -9.54
CA LEU A 351 -4.77 -0.70 -10.87
C LEU A 351 -6.06 -0.76 -11.69
N GLY A 352 -6.74 -1.91 -11.69
CA GLY A 352 -8.05 -2.04 -12.36
C GLY A 352 -9.10 -1.10 -11.79
N SER A 353 -9.07 -0.91 -10.47
CA SER A 353 -9.97 -0.02 -9.75
C SER A 353 -9.71 1.46 -10.07
N PHE A 354 -8.45 1.89 -10.11
CA PHE A 354 -8.11 3.27 -10.51
C PHE A 354 -8.60 3.56 -11.94
N ALA A 355 -8.34 2.65 -12.89
CA ALA A 355 -8.82 2.80 -14.25
C ALA A 355 -10.36 2.88 -14.32
N ALA A 356 -11.08 2.06 -13.54
CA ALA A 356 -12.53 2.09 -13.45
C ALA A 356 -13.05 3.35 -12.72
N GLY A 357 -12.27 3.94 -11.81
CA GLY A 357 -12.65 5.11 -11.03
C GLY A 357 -12.99 6.31 -11.91
N GLY A 358 -12.19 6.58 -12.94
CA GLY A 358 -12.48 7.64 -13.91
C GLY A 358 -13.79 7.43 -14.65
N LEU A 359 -14.09 6.17 -15.05
CA LEU A 359 -15.37 5.80 -15.69
C LEU A 359 -16.56 6.03 -14.74
N LEU A 360 -16.44 5.61 -13.49
CA LEU A 360 -17.50 5.77 -12.50
C LEU A 360 -17.76 7.23 -12.19
N VAL A 361 -16.72 8.05 -12.02
CA VAL A 361 -16.88 9.49 -11.80
C VAL A 361 -17.60 10.14 -12.98
N ALA A 362 -17.24 9.78 -14.22
CA ALA A 362 -17.90 10.32 -15.42
C ALA A 362 -19.35 9.84 -15.56
N ALA A 363 -19.66 8.58 -15.21
CA ALA A 363 -20.97 7.98 -15.42
C ALA A 363 -22.00 8.33 -14.34
N ILE A 364 -21.59 8.34 -13.06
CA ILE A 364 -22.49 8.47 -11.90
C ILE A 364 -22.08 9.60 -10.94
N GLY A 365 -21.07 10.38 -11.31
CA GLY A 365 -20.52 11.47 -10.50
C GLY A 365 -19.74 11.00 -9.28
N PRO A 366 -19.04 11.91 -8.58
CA PRO A 366 -18.22 11.58 -7.42
C PRO A 366 -19.06 11.02 -6.26
N ARG A 367 -20.21 11.59 -5.97
CA ARG A 367 -21.12 11.12 -4.92
C ARG A 367 -21.65 9.71 -5.20
N GLY A 368 -22.04 9.45 -6.45
CA GLY A 368 -22.49 8.12 -6.89
C GLY A 368 -21.37 7.09 -6.82
N THR A 369 -20.14 7.47 -7.17
CA THR A 369 -18.96 6.61 -7.08
C THR A 369 -18.65 6.19 -5.65
N LEU A 370 -18.70 7.14 -4.68
CA LEU A 370 -18.51 6.81 -3.26
C LEU A 370 -19.58 5.81 -2.79
N ALA A 371 -20.86 6.08 -3.09
CA ALA A 371 -21.97 5.21 -2.68
C ALA A 371 -21.84 3.81 -3.27
N TYR A 372 -21.60 3.71 -4.59
CA TYR A 372 -21.54 2.46 -5.31
C TYR A 372 -20.28 1.64 -4.96
N ALA A 373 -19.11 2.23 -5.13
CA ALA A 373 -17.85 1.52 -4.93
C ALA A 373 -17.61 1.22 -3.43
N GLY A 374 -17.86 2.19 -2.55
CA GLY A 374 -17.81 1.96 -1.10
C GLY A 374 -18.82 0.91 -0.65
N GLY A 375 -20.07 0.98 -1.15
CA GLY A 375 -21.13 0.02 -0.85
C GLY A 375 -20.80 -1.41 -1.28
N LEU A 376 -20.27 -1.60 -2.48
CA LEU A 376 -19.84 -2.93 -2.96
C LEU A 376 -18.65 -3.47 -2.16
N SER A 377 -17.69 -2.61 -1.80
CA SER A 377 -16.59 -2.99 -0.90
C SER A 377 -17.11 -3.42 0.48
N ALA A 378 -18.07 -2.68 1.06
CA ALA A 378 -18.71 -3.04 2.32
C ALA A 378 -19.43 -4.39 2.24
N LEU A 379 -20.20 -4.57 1.15
CA LEU A 379 -20.96 -5.80 0.90
C LEU A 379 -20.03 -7.00 0.77
N ALA A 380 -18.90 -6.88 0.07
CA ALA A 380 -17.90 -7.93 -0.04
C ALA A 380 -17.37 -8.36 1.34
N GLY A 381 -17.01 -7.40 2.20
CA GLY A 381 -16.59 -7.68 3.58
C GLY A 381 -17.68 -8.35 4.41
N ALA A 382 -18.91 -7.85 4.34
CA ALA A 382 -20.06 -8.40 5.07
C ALA A 382 -20.41 -9.83 4.62
N ILE A 383 -20.46 -10.07 3.30
CA ILE A 383 -20.68 -11.41 2.74
C ILE A 383 -19.55 -12.36 3.18
N GLY A 384 -18.30 -11.90 3.13
CA GLY A 384 -17.16 -12.67 3.59
C GLY A 384 -17.29 -13.07 5.07
N LEU A 385 -17.68 -12.14 5.93
CA LEU A 385 -17.91 -12.41 7.35
C LEU A 385 -19.06 -13.41 7.56
N LEU A 386 -20.18 -13.23 6.85
CA LEU A 386 -21.30 -14.15 6.91
C LEU A 386 -20.92 -15.56 6.41
N ALA A 387 -20.13 -15.65 5.33
CA ALA A 387 -19.61 -16.90 4.81
C ALA A 387 -18.71 -17.59 5.85
N LEU A 388 -17.79 -16.85 6.48
CA LEU A 388 -16.96 -17.34 7.57
C LEU A 388 -17.81 -17.93 8.72
N LEU A 389 -18.80 -17.17 9.19
CA LEU A 389 -19.67 -17.62 10.29
C LEU A 389 -20.49 -18.86 9.92
N ARG A 390 -20.84 -19.04 8.65
CA ARG A 390 -21.52 -20.26 8.16
C ARG A 390 -20.57 -21.44 8.02
N MET A 391 -19.34 -21.22 7.58
CA MET A 391 -18.32 -22.27 7.45
C MET A 391 -17.97 -22.86 8.81
N TYR A 392 -18.00 -22.04 9.85
CA TYR A 392 -17.55 -22.41 11.19
C TYR A 392 -18.67 -22.33 12.24
N ARG A 393 -19.89 -22.74 11.89
CA ARG A 393 -21.00 -22.84 12.86
C ARG A 393 -20.63 -23.76 14.01
N GLY A 394 -20.57 -23.22 15.22
CA GLY A 394 -20.18 -23.94 16.43
C GLY A 394 -18.73 -23.74 16.90
N TRP A 395 -17.93 -22.96 16.16
CA TRP A 395 -16.57 -22.62 16.58
C TRP A 395 -16.56 -21.48 17.61
N THR A 396 -15.82 -21.68 18.72
CA THR A 396 -15.56 -20.64 19.71
C THR A 396 -14.15 -20.07 19.52
N PRO A 397 -13.91 -18.75 19.65
CA PRO A 397 -12.63 -18.10 19.38
C PRO A 397 -11.46 -18.43 20.33
N THR A 398 -11.51 -19.49 21.08
CA THR A 398 -10.55 -19.84 22.15
C THR A 398 -9.38 -20.75 21.71
N GLY A 399 -9.30 -21.09 20.41
CA GLY A 399 -8.22 -21.91 19.86
C GLY A 399 -7.18 -21.09 19.05
N PRO A 400 -6.02 -21.69 18.72
CA PRO A 400 -5.06 -21.08 17.79
C PRO A 400 -5.74 -20.87 16.44
N VAL A 401 -5.41 -19.78 15.81
CA VAL A 401 -5.89 -19.19 14.53
C VAL A 401 -6.72 -20.14 13.63
N GLY A 402 -8.05 -20.07 13.75
CA GLY A 402 -8.98 -20.92 12.99
C GLY A 402 -9.31 -22.26 13.70
N PRO A 403 -10.31 -23.01 13.21
CA PRO A 403 -10.57 -24.37 13.71
C PRO A 403 -9.32 -25.23 13.53
N PRO A 404 -9.12 -26.24 14.36
CA PRO A 404 -8.02 -27.18 14.19
C PRO A 404 -8.03 -27.68 12.75
N ILE A 405 -6.89 -27.56 12.08
CA ILE A 405 -6.72 -28.11 10.74
C ILE A 405 -6.90 -29.60 10.89
N ASP A 406 -7.90 -30.17 10.25
CA ASP A 406 -7.94 -31.61 10.03
C ASP A 406 -6.87 -31.92 8.98
N LEU A 407 -5.65 -32.15 9.47
CA LEU A 407 -4.49 -32.47 8.63
C LEU A 407 -4.72 -33.70 7.75
N ALA A 408 -5.69 -34.55 8.10
CA ALA A 408 -6.06 -35.71 7.31
C ALA A 408 -7.02 -35.36 6.14
N ALA A 409 -7.78 -34.26 6.25
CA ALA A 409 -8.71 -33.81 5.21
C ALA A 409 -8.04 -32.79 4.24
N ASP A 410 -6.96 -32.14 4.66
CA ASP A 410 -6.26 -31.06 3.91
C ASP A 410 -4.85 -31.49 3.44
N GLU A 411 -4.48 -32.77 3.46
CA GLU A 411 -3.26 -33.21 2.78
C GLU A 411 -3.39 -32.94 1.27
N PRO A 412 -2.45 -32.16 0.68
CA PRO A 412 -2.43 -32.02 -0.77
C PRO A 412 -2.28 -33.42 -1.38
N PRO A 413 -2.96 -33.72 -2.51
CA PRO A 413 -2.83 -35.01 -3.18
C PRO A 413 -1.34 -35.33 -3.36
N ALA A 414 -0.96 -36.53 -2.95
CA ALA A 414 0.42 -37.01 -3.03
C ALA A 414 1.01 -36.70 -4.42
N PRO A 415 2.28 -36.24 -4.53
CA PRO A 415 2.88 -35.96 -5.82
C PRO A 415 2.78 -37.22 -6.69
N VAL A 416 2.20 -37.07 -7.87
CA VAL A 416 2.08 -38.15 -8.86
C VAL A 416 3.53 -38.64 -9.13
N PRO A 417 3.83 -39.93 -8.91
CA PRO A 417 5.17 -40.43 -9.17
C PRO A 417 5.53 -40.20 -10.64
N PRO A 418 6.79 -39.85 -10.96
CA PRO A 418 7.20 -39.68 -12.34
C PRO A 418 6.94 -40.97 -13.10
N ALA A 419 6.20 -40.87 -14.22
CA ALA A 419 5.93 -42.00 -15.10
C ALA A 419 7.25 -42.71 -15.40
N ALA A 420 7.32 -44.01 -15.08
CA ALA A 420 8.46 -44.85 -15.42
C ALA A 420 8.70 -44.71 -16.92
N ARG A 421 9.87 -44.20 -17.27
CA ARG A 421 10.36 -44.26 -18.67
C ARG A 421 10.57 -45.72 -18.96
N GLU A 422 9.67 -46.30 -19.72
CA GLU A 422 9.95 -47.60 -20.35
C GLU A 422 11.13 -47.43 -21.27
N SER A 423 12.13 -48.26 -21.02
CA SER A 423 13.36 -48.43 -21.77
C SER A 423 13.10 -49.08 -23.11
#